data_19315a39f9b517c6ef35a192d304ba9e
#
_entry.id   19315a39f9b517c6ef35a192d304ba9e
#
_cell.length_a   1.000
_cell.length_b   1.000
_cell.length_c   1.000
_cell.angle_alpha   90.00
_cell.angle_beta   90.00
_cell.angle_gamma   90.00
#
_symmetry.space_group_name_H-M   'P 1'
#
loop_
_entity.id
_entity.type
_entity.pdbx_description
1 polymer ?
#
loop_
_entity_poly.entity_id
_entity_poly.type
_entity_poly.pdbx_seq_one_letter_code
_entity_poly.pdbx_strand_id
1 'polypeptide(L)'
;MKKLLVLLALLPSLTFAQYNRGLIPRSSPEKSVGQKIGYTQVNLNWSSPSVRGRQIWGDLVPYNELWRIGANAATTIEFSTDVTIDNKKVSKGKYAMFLIPNQHAKWTLILNSDHEQWGSYNYDKSKDVLRCDILPKKRSAIAEDLTLSISQYSFIHGAIAVSWEFMDIEIPFETDFLNQLKMEVESKSVAAADNAKWAPYLQGAEYLEEINMNLDWATAWIAQAEKLFNGVKNWD
;
A
#
# COMPACT_ATOMS: atom_id res chain seq x y z
N MET A 1 -70.08 -42.79 9.50
CA MET A 1 -68.82 -42.45 10.10
C MET A 1 -67.82 -42.16 8.96
N LYS A 2 -67.62 -40.88 8.59
CA LYS A 2 -66.69 -40.49 7.50
C LYS A 2 -65.35 -40.26 8.10
N LYS A 3 -64.31 -41.04 7.75
CA LYS A 3 -62.93 -40.82 8.16
C LYS A 3 -62.34 -39.77 7.27
N LEU A 4 -62.02 -38.63 7.88
CA LEU A 4 -61.30 -37.52 7.23
C LEU A 4 -59.80 -37.86 7.20
N LEU A 5 -59.28 -38.18 6.01
CA LEU A 5 -57.84 -38.35 5.79
C LEU A 5 -57.24 -36.94 5.63
N VAL A 6 -56.51 -36.51 6.63
CA VAL A 6 -55.67 -35.29 6.55
C VAL A 6 -54.37 -35.66 5.84
N LEU A 7 -54.28 -35.29 4.57
CA LEU A 7 -53.07 -35.40 3.79
C LEU A 7 -52.12 -34.26 4.23
N LEU A 8 -51.14 -34.57 5.08
CA LEU A 8 -50.09 -33.63 5.46
C LEU A 8 -49.13 -33.47 4.27
N ALA A 9 -49.28 -32.39 3.50
CA ALA A 9 -48.35 -32.04 2.44
C ALA A 9 -47.01 -31.64 3.07
N LEU A 10 -46.03 -32.51 3.06
CA LEU A 10 -44.63 -32.22 3.31
C LEU A 10 -44.12 -31.33 2.15
N LEU A 11 -44.19 -30.01 2.31
CA LEU A 11 -43.44 -29.10 1.47
C LEU A 11 -41.93 -29.32 1.75
N PRO A 12 -41.13 -29.68 0.74
CA PRO A 12 -39.70 -29.69 0.94
C PRO A 12 -39.29 -28.24 1.21
N SER A 13 -38.88 -27.94 2.43
CA SER A 13 -38.15 -26.73 2.74
C SER A 13 -36.86 -26.76 1.91
N LEU A 14 -36.84 -26.00 0.82
CA LEU A 14 -35.64 -25.68 0.10
C LEU A 14 -34.78 -24.85 1.07
N THR A 15 -34.07 -25.52 1.96
CA THR A 15 -32.91 -24.93 2.63
C THR A 15 -31.94 -24.65 1.50
N PHE A 16 -31.88 -23.36 1.09
CA PHE A 16 -30.71 -22.87 0.38
C PHE A 16 -29.53 -23.10 1.34
N ALA A 17 -28.88 -24.26 1.18
CA ALA A 17 -27.61 -24.52 1.80
C ALA A 17 -26.74 -23.34 1.39
N GLN A 18 -26.44 -22.43 2.30
CA GLN A 18 -25.42 -21.43 2.12
C GLN A 18 -24.15 -22.22 1.80
N TYR A 19 -23.82 -22.27 0.51
CA TYR A 19 -22.61 -22.93 0.04
C TYR A 19 -21.43 -22.20 0.68
N ASN A 20 -20.93 -22.79 1.77
CA ASN A 20 -19.82 -22.22 2.52
C ASN A 20 -18.54 -22.40 1.67
N ARG A 21 -18.27 -21.41 0.81
CA ARG A 21 -17.07 -21.39 -0.05
C ARG A 21 -15.76 -21.44 0.73
N GLY A 22 -15.80 -21.36 2.06
CA GLY A 22 -14.63 -21.45 2.93
C GLY A 22 -13.96 -22.83 2.96
N LEU A 23 -14.67 -23.89 2.52
CA LEU A 23 -14.12 -25.26 2.50
C LEU A 23 -13.24 -25.56 1.28
N ILE A 24 -13.35 -24.77 0.21
CA ILE A 24 -12.58 -25.00 -1.02
C ILE A 24 -11.62 -23.81 -1.23
N PRO A 25 -10.30 -24.05 -1.35
CA PRO A 25 -9.35 -23.00 -1.64
C PRO A 25 -9.74 -22.24 -2.91
N ARG A 26 -9.64 -20.91 -2.87
CA ARG A 26 -9.93 -20.08 -4.05
C ARG A 26 -8.86 -20.30 -5.11
N SER A 27 -9.29 -20.32 -6.38
CA SER A 27 -8.39 -20.49 -7.53
C SER A 27 -7.42 -19.32 -7.73
N SER A 28 -7.67 -18.18 -7.07
CA SER A 28 -6.80 -17.01 -6.97
C SER A 28 -6.51 -16.81 -5.49
N PRO A 29 -5.38 -17.33 -4.97
CA PRO A 29 -5.06 -17.26 -3.56
C PRO A 29 -4.82 -15.82 -3.12
N GLU A 30 -5.15 -15.53 -1.88
CA GLU A 30 -4.78 -14.27 -1.24
C GLU A 30 -3.29 -14.24 -0.95
N LYS A 31 -2.65 -13.12 -1.26
CA LYS A 31 -1.25 -12.85 -0.99
C LYS A 31 -1.13 -11.50 -0.29
N SER A 32 -0.08 -11.36 0.50
CA SER A 32 0.27 -10.10 1.15
C SER A 32 1.78 -9.92 1.15
N VAL A 33 2.21 -8.66 1.16
CA VAL A 33 3.58 -8.27 1.38
C VAL A 33 3.60 -6.98 2.18
N GLY A 34 4.51 -6.89 3.13
CA GLY A 34 4.75 -5.69 3.92
C GLY A 34 6.23 -5.34 3.93
N GLN A 35 6.55 -4.07 3.79
CA GLN A 35 7.92 -3.56 3.87
C GLN A 35 7.95 -2.20 4.54
N LYS A 36 8.95 -1.97 5.37
CA LYS A 36 9.23 -0.67 5.97
C LYS A 36 10.24 0.09 5.10
N ILE A 37 9.92 1.34 4.74
CA ILE A 37 10.79 2.25 4.01
C ILE A 37 10.93 3.53 4.85
N GLY A 38 12.13 3.78 5.35
CA GLY A 38 12.32 4.80 6.39
C GLY A 38 11.44 4.52 7.60
N TYR A 39 10.56 5.44 7.94
CA TYR A 39 9.57 5.29 9.01
C TYR A 39 8.22 4.73 8.53
N THR A 40 8.02 4.63 7.22
CA THR A 40 6.73 4.25 6.61
C THR A 40 6.63 2.73 6.47
N GLN A 41 5.66 2.11 7.13
CA GLN A 41 5.26 0.74 6.83
C GLN A 41 4.30 0.78 5.64
N VAL A 42 4.58 -0.02 4.61
CA VAL A 42 3.72 -0.23 3.45
C VAL A 42 3.25 -1.67 3.43
N ASN A 43 1.95 -1.90 3.33
CA ASN A 43 1.34 -3.22 3.26
C ASN A 43 0.49 -3.34 2.01
N LEU A 44 0.63 -4.44 1.27
CA LEU A 44 -0.18 -4.80 0.11
C LEU A 44 -0.93 -6.10 0.37
N ASN A 45 -2.20 -6.17 -0.04
CA ASN A 45 -2.99 -7.39 -0.02
C ASN A 45 -3.74 -7.52 -1.35
N TRP A 46 -3.65 -8.70 -1.97
CA TRP A 46 -4.32 -8.98 -3.25
C TRP A 46 -4.70 -10.44 -3.40
N SER A 47 -5.63 -10.72 -4.30
CA SER A 47 -5.87 -12.09 -4.79
C SER A 47 -5.13 -12.28 -6.10
N SER A 48 -4.29 -13.32 -6.19
CA SER A 48 -3.34 -13.57 -7.28
C SER A 48 -3.91 -14.57 -8.30
N PRO A 49 -4.54 -14.10 -9.40
CA PRO A 49 -4.92 -14.98 -10.49
C PRO A 49 -3.71 -15.36 -11.34
N SER A 50 -3.77 -16.58 -11.94
CA SER A 50 -2.80 -17.04 -12.93
C SER A 50 -3.30 -16.78 -14.35
N VAL A 51 -2.38 -16.68 -15.32
CA VAL A 51 -2.70 -16.50 -16.75
C VAL A 51 -3.44 -17.73 -17.30
N ARG A 52 -2.93 -18.93 -17.06
CA ARG A 52 -3.53 -20.20 -17.50
C ARG A 52 -3.83 -20.23 -19.01
N GLY A 53 -2.90 -19.74 -19.81
CA GLY A 53 -3.04 -19.70 -21.27
C GLY A 53 -4.09 -18.73 -21.81
N ARG A 54 -4.67 -17.86 -20.98
CA ARG A 54 -5.65 -16.85 -21.42
C ARG A 54 -4.93 -15.59 -21.90
N GLN A 55 -5.57 -14.87 -22.78
CA GLN A 55 -5.20 -13.48 -23.09
C GLN A 55 -5.69 -12.61 -21.92
N ILE A 56 -4.77 -11.85 -21.33
CA ILE A 56 -5.11 -10.99 -20.19
C ILE A 56 -5.54 -9.62 -20.68
N TRP A 57 -4.62 -8.90 -21.31
CA TRP A 57 -4.84 -7.50 -21.66
C TRP A 57 -5.68 -7.37 -22.94
N GLY A 58 -6.81 -6.66 -22.83
CA GLY A 58 -7.78 -6.48 -23.89
C GLY A 58 -8.84 -7.59 -23.98
N ASP A 59 -8.76 -8.63 -23.12
CA ASP A 59 -9.76 -9.71 -23.03
C ASP A 59 -10.20 -9.90 -21.59
N LEU A 60 -9.48 -10.70 -20.77
CA LEU A 60 -9.84 -10.89 -19.34
C LEU A 60 -9.86 -9.57 -18.55
N VAL A 61 -8.95 -8.68 -18.87
CA VAL A 61 -8.88 -7.30 -18.38
C VAL A 61 -9.05 -6.36 -19.57
N PRO A 62 -10.28 -5.88 -19.83
CA PRO A 62 -10.56 -5.02 -20.98
C PRO A 62 -9.79 -3.69 -20.90
N TYR A 63 -9.39 -3.15 -22.04
CA TYR A 63 -8.82 -1.81 -22.09
C TYR A 63 -9.89 -0.75 -21.85
N ASN A 64 -9.49 0.36 -21.23
CA ASN A 64 -10.32 1.50 -20.86
C ASN A 64 -11.42 1.19 -19.82
N GLU A 65 -11.33 0.04 -19.16
CA GLU A 65 -12.23 -0.33 -18.08
C GLU A 65 -11.50 -0.40 -16.73
N LEU A 66 -12.25 -0.20 -15.66
CA LEU A 66 -11.72 -0.22 -14.29
C LEU A 66 -11.40 -1.65 -13.87
N TRP A 67 -10.15 -1.90 -13.48
CA TRP A 67 -9.68 -3.18 -12.97
C TRP A 67 -9.15 -3.07 -11.54
N ARG A 68 -9.58 -3.99 -10.66
CA ARG A 68 -9.23 -4.04 -9.23
C ARG A 68 -7.83 -4.58 -8.91
N ILE A 69 -6.96 -4.75 -9.91
CA ILE A 69 -5.60 -5.31 -9.79
C ILE A 69 -5.59 -6.70 -9.15
N GLY A 70 -6.41 -7.62 -9.66
CA GLY A 70 -6.50 -8.99 -9.13
C GLY A 70 -7.86 -9.63 -9.33
N ALA A 71 -8.21 -10.52 -8.40
CA ALA A 71 -9.45 -11.27 -8.34
C ALA A 71 -10.13 -11.07 -6.98
N ASN A 72 -11.39 -11.55 -6.82
CA ASN A 72 -12.15 -11.47 -5.56
C ASN A 72 -12.32 -10.03 -5.05
N ALA A 73 -11.92 -9.75 -3.80
CA ALA A 73 -11.88 -8.39 -3.27
C ALA A 73 -10.91 -7.50 -4.04
N ALA A 74 -11.10 -6.19 -3.98
CA ALA A 74 -10.17 -5.24 -4.54
C ALA A 74 -8.81 -5.33 -3.82
N THR A 75 -7.74 -5.20 -4.60
CA THR A 75 -6.38 -5.09 -4.05
C THR A 75 -6.29 -3.86 -3.16
N THR A 76 -5.62 -3.98 -2.03
CA THR A 76 -5.46 -2.87 -1.10
C THR A 76 -3.99 -2.54 -0.86
N ILE A 77 -3.74 -1.25 -0.65
CA ILE A 77 -2.49 -0.73 -0.13
C ILE A 77 -2.75 0.06 1.14
N GLU A 78 -1.83 -0.05 2.09
CA GLU A 78 -1.87 0.71 3.34
C GLU A 78 -0.51 1.38 3.59
N PHE A 79 -0.54 2.66 3.93
CA PHE A 79 0.61 3.45 4.34
C PHE A 79 0.44 3.87 5.81
N SER A 80 1.46 3.61 6.64
CA SER A 80 1.41 4.03 8.06
C SER A 80 1.64 5.53 8.27
N THR A 81 2.15 6.23 7.25
CA THR A 81 2.42 7.67 7.25
C THR A 81 2.06 8.26 5.90
N ASP A 82 1.97 9.58 5.80
CA ASP A 82 1.75 10.25 4.53
C ASP A 82 2.87 9.93 3.53
N VAL A 83 2.51 9.79 2.26
CA VAL A 83 3.44 9.56 1.15
C VAL A 83 3.13 10.50 -0.02
N THR A 84 4.04 10.62 -0.97
CA THR A 84 3.83 11.35 -2.21
C THR A 84 3.89 10.38 -3.39
N ILE A 85 2.89 10.40 -4.26
CA ILE A 85 2.82 9.63 -5.51
C ILE A 85 2.51 10.59 -6.65
N ASP A 86 3.32 10.61 -7.70
CA ASP A 86 3.15 11.52 -8.84
C ASP A 86 2.99 12.99 -8.39
N ASN A 87 3.87 13.45 -7.48
CA ASN A 87 3.84 14.78 -6.86
C ASN A 87 2.53 15.14 -6.13
N LYS A 88 1.70 14.15 -5.82
CA LYS A 88 0.44 14.32 -5.08
C LYS A 88 0.55 13.68 -3.71
N LYS A 89 0.19 14.42 -2.68
CA LYS A 89 0.18 13.92 -1.31
C LYS A 89 -0.96 12.91 -1.13
N VAL A 90 -0.62 11.74 -0.60
CA VAL A 90 -1.55 10.68 -0.17
C VAL A 90 -1.41 10.55 1.34
N SER A 91 -2.49 10.79 2.06
CA SER A 91 -2.49 10.68 3.53
C SER A 91 -2.27 9.23 3.97
N LYS A 92 -1.75 9.05 5.18
CA LYS A 92 -1.71 7.73 5.80
C LYS A 92 -3.10 7.08 5.83
N GLY A 93 -3.16 5.79 5.58
CA GLY A 93 -4.42 5.06 5.54
C GLY A 93 -4.38 3.86 4.61
N LYS A 94 -5.51 3.18 4.52
CA LYS A 94 -5.72 2.03 3.65
C LYS A 94 -6.62 2.42 2.48
N TYR A 95 -6.27 1.96 1.28
CA TYR A 95 -6.91 2.32 0.03
C TYR A 95 -7.13 1.08 -0.84
N ALA A 96 -8.24 1.03 -1.55
CA ALA A 96 -8.37 0.11 -2.68
C ALA A 96 -7.55 0.64 -3.86
N MET A 97 -6.88 -0.28 -4.57
CA MET A 97 -6.09 0.02 -5.76
C MET A 97 -6.84 -0.41 -7.01
N PHE A 98 -6.93 0.48 -7.97
CA PHE A 98 -7.49 0.19 -9.29
C PHE A 98 -6.55 0.68 -10.39
N LEU A 99 -6.65 0.04 -11.54
CA LEU A 99 -6.02 0.47 -12.80
C LEU A 99 -7.08 0.58 -13.89
N ILE A 100 -6.90 1.54 -14.80
CA ILE A 100 -7.58 1.59 -16.08
C ILE A 100 -6.51 1.36 -17.15
N PRO A 101 -6.35 0.11 -17.67
CA PRO A 101 -5.40 -0.18 -18.72
C PRO A 101 -5.74 0.54 -20.01
N ASN A 102 -4.72 0.92 -20.79
CA ASN A 102 -4.91 1.45 -22.13
C ASN A 102 -3.99 0.73 -23.12
N GLN A 103 -4.47 0.47 -24.34
CA GLN A 103 -3.70 -0.29 -25.33
C GLN A 103 -2.52 0.49 -25.90
N HIS A 104 -2.65 1.80 -26.06
CA HIS A 104 -1.72 2.64 -26.82
C HIS A 104 -1.18 3.85 -26.01
N ALA A 105 -1.60 3.99 -24.76
CA ALA A 105 -1.26 5.14 -23.93
C ALA A 105 -0.87 4.71 -22.51
N LYS A 106 -0.59 5.70 -21.68
CA LYS A 106 -0.42 5.51 -20.24
C LYS A 106 -1.68 4.90 -19.62
N TRP A 107 -1.50 4.11 -18.58
CA TRP A 107 -2.58 3.58 -17.77
C TRP A 107 -2.89 4.54 -16.61
N THR A 108 -4.11 4.53 -16.11
CA THR A 108 -4.47 5.35 -14.96
C THR A 108 -4.45 4.50 -13.68
N LEU A 109 -3.60 4.84 -12.71
CA LEU A 109 -3.68 4.34 -11.34
C LEU A 109 -4.71 5.15 -10.56
N ILE A 110 -5.46 4.45 -9.71
CA ILE A 110 -6.43 5.03 -8.80
C ILE A 110 -6.22 4.44 -7.41
N LEU A 111 -6.15 5.32 -6.40
CA LEU A 111 -6.34 4.95 -5.00
C LEU A 111 -7.69 5.47 -4.53
N ASN A 112 -8.50 4.59 -3.97
CA ASN A 112 -9.87 4.90 -3.53
C ASN A 112 -10.02 4.61 -2.04
N SER A 113 -10.62 5.53 -1.30
CA SER A 113 -10.77 5.42 0.15
C SER A 113 -11.73 4.30 0.59
N ASP A 114 -12.61 3.84 -0.28
CA ASP A 114 -13.45 2.66 -0.04
C ASP A 114 -12.65 1.39 -0.31
N HIS A 115 -11.99 0.87 0.70
CA HIS A 115 -11.10 -0.28 0.58
C HIS A 115 -11.76 -1.64 0.87
N GLU A 116 -13.03 -1.68 1.24
CA GLU A 116 -13.77 -2.90 1.56
C GLU A 116 -14.67 -3.34 0.40
N GLN A 117 -14.20 -3.20 -0.84
CA GLN A 117 -14.96 -3.51 -2.04
C GLN A 117 -14.73 -4.93 -2.54
N TRP A 118 -15.82 -5.59 -2.95
CA TRP A 118 -15.74 -6.83 -3.72
C TRP A 118 -15.76 -6.51 -5.21
N GLY A 119 -14.65 -6.81 -5.90
CA GLY A 119 -14.54 -6.45 -7.32
C GLY A 119 -14.39 -4.95 -7.51
N SER A 120 -15.05 -4.44 -8.56
CA SER A 120 -15.20 -3.02 -8.87
C SER A 120 -16.66 -2.61 -9.00
N TYR A 121 -17.59 -3.45 -8.52
CA TYR A 121 -19.04 -3.27 -8.78
C TYR A 121 -19.63 -2.06 -8.08
N ASN A 122 -19.10 -1.70 -6.92
CA ASN A 122 -19.58 -0.57 -6.09
C ASN A 122 -18.59 0.59 -6.10
N TYR A 123 -17.73 0.65 -7.14
CA TYR A 123 -16.75 1.72 -7.25
C TYR A 123 -17.43 3.09 -7.33
N ASP A 124 -17.04 3.99 -6.46
CA ASP A 124 -17.48 5.37 -6.41
C ASP A 124 -16.29 6.30 -6.67
N LYS A 125 -16.30 6.98 -7.81
CA LYS A 125 -15.26 7.92 -8.23
C LYS A 125 -15.09 9.10 -7.26
N SER A 126 -16.14 9.48 -6.52
CA SER A 126 -16.07 10.57 -5.55
C SER A 126 -15.17 10.25 -4.34
N LYS A 127 -14.86 8.95 -4.13
CA LYS A 127 -13.96 8.45 -3.08
C LYS A 127 -12.51 8.30 -3.56
N ASP A 128 -12.18 8.71 -4.79
CA ASP A 128 -10.81 8.68 -5.28
C ASP A 128 -9.96 9.71 -4.55
N VAL A 129 -8.87 9.25 -3.94
CA VAL A 129 -7.89 10.12 -3.27
C VAL A 129 -6.69 10.41 -4.16
N LEU A 130 -6.45 9.55 -5.15
CA LEU A 130 -5.39 9.71 -6.15
C LEU A 130 -5.87 9.19 -7.50
N ARG A 131 -5.55 9.93 -8.54
CA ARG A 131 -5.52 9.46 -9.93
C ARG A 131 -4.26 9.99 -10.58
N CYS A 132 -3.46 9.09 -11.15
CA CYS A 132 -2.24 9.47 -11.86
C CYS A 132 -1.96 8.53 -13.02
N ASP A 133 -1.17 9.01 -13.97
CA ASP A 133 -0.77 8.25 -15.15
C ASP A 133 0.46 7.41 -14.86
N ILE A 134 0.44 6.17 -15.31
CA ILE A 134 1.55 5.22 -15.22
C ILE A 134 1.87 4.68 -16.60
N LEU A 135 3.16 4.56 -16.89
CA LEU A 135 3.62 3.96 -18.14
C LEU A 135 3.93 2.47 -17.91
N PRO A 136 3.10 1.55 -18.45
CA PRO A 136 3.40 0.12 -18.37
C PRO A 136 4.61 -0.23 -19.23
N LYS A 137 5.40 -1.22 -18.79
CA LYS A 137 6.57 -1.74 -19.49
C LYS A 137 6.30 -3.18 -19.94
N LYS A 138 6.68 -3.52 -21.17
CA LYS A 138 6.66 -4.91 -21.65
C LYS A 138 7.83 -5.66 -21.02
N ARG A 139 7.57 -6.89 -20.56
CA ARG A 139 8.58 -7.82 -20.09
C ARG A 139 8.84 -8.91 -21.12
N SER A 140 10.05 -9.49 -21.09
CA SER A 140 10.48 -10.54 -22.03
C SER A 140 10.00 -11.94 -21.65
N ALA A 141 9.73 -12.17 -20.34
CA ALA A 141 9.28 -13.46 -19.85
C ALA A 141 7.88 -13.32 -19.21
N ILE A 142 7.04 -14.33 -19.35
CA ILE A 142 5.69 -14.33 -18.79
C ILE A 142 5.73 -14.33 -17.26
N ALA A 143 4.92 -13.50 -16.62
CA ALA A 143 4.54 -13.64 -15.23
C ALA A 143 3.22 -14.40 -15.17
N GLU A 144 3.30 -15.69 -14.90
CA GLU A 144 2.13 -16.58 -14.87
C GLU A 144 1.12 -16.14 -13.81
N ASP A 145 1.59 -15.81 -12.62
CA ASP A 145 0.75 -15.32 -11.52
C ASP A 145 0.84 -13.80 -11.41
N LEU A 146 -0.29 -13.14 -11.15
CA LEU A 146 -0.29 -11.73 -10.75
C LEU A 146 0.53 -11.56 -9.48
N THR A 147 1.61 -10.81 -9.57
CA THR A 147 2.52 -10.56 -8.45
C THR A 147 2.60 -9.07 -8.15
N LEU A 148 2.48 -8.74 -6.87
CA LEU A 148 2.77 -7.43 -6.35
C LEU A 148 4.00 -7.51 -5.45
N SER A 149 4.86 -6.50 -5.53
CA SER A 149 6.05 -6.38 -4.68
C SER A 149 6.30 -4.92 -4.30
N ILE A 150 7.10 -4.74 -3.25
CA ILE A 150 7.55 -3.42 -2.80
C ILE A 150 9.06 -3.41 -2.95
N SER A 151 9.60 -2.36 -3.56
CA SER A 151 11.04 -2.13 -3.69
C SER A 151 11.42 -0.86 -2.94
N GLN A 152 12.56 -0.90 -2.27
CA GLN A 152 13.17 0.27 -1.64
C GLN A 152 14.38 0.70 -2.46
N TYR A 153 14.42 1.97 -2.86
CA TYR A 153 15.55 2.56 -3.56
C TYR A 153 16.42 3.43 -2.64
N SER A 154 15.81 4.00 -1.62
CA SER A 154 16.47 4.77 -0.57
C SER A 154 15.59 4.84 0.68
N PHE A 155 15.99 5.60 1.70
CA PHE A 155 15.14 5.86 2.88
C PHE A 155 13.90 6.70 2.56
N ILE A 156 13.91 7.44 1.45
CA ILE A 156 12.81 8.29 1.00
C ILE A 156 12.00 7.60 -0.10
N HIS A 157 12.65 6.89 -1.03
CA HIS A 157 12.03 6.42 -2.27
C HIS A 157 11.77 4.92 -2.24
N GLY A 158 10.56 4.55 -2.61
CA GLY A 158 10.15 3.19 -2.87
C GLY A 158 9.30 3.09 -4.13
N ALA A 159 8.99 1.87 -4.53
CA ALA A 159 8.03 1.61 -5.59
C ALA A 159 7.20 0.37 -5.30
N ILE A 160 5.97 0.38 -5.78
CA ILE A 160 5.12 -0.79 -5.89
C ILE A 160 5.24 -1.30 -7.31
N ALA A 161 5.58 -2.57 -7.47
CA ALA A 161 5.57 -3.22 -8.77
C ALA A 161 4.38 -4.18 -8.87
N VAL A 162 3.73 -4.18 -10.04
CA VAL A 162 2.66 -5.11 -10.43
C VAL A 162 3.12 -5.81 -11.69
N SER A 163 3.23 -7.13 -11.64
CA SER A 163 3.68 -7.97 -12.77
C SER A 163 2.62 -9.00 -13.11
N TRP A 164 2.20 -9.04 -14.36
CA TRP A 164 1.29 -10.08 -14.85
C TRP A 164 1.40 -10.24 -16.37
N GLU A 165 1.35 -11.50 -16.84
CA GLU A 165 1.55 -11.88 -18.23
C GLU A 165 2.84 -11.25 -18.79
N PHE A 166 2.78 -10.38 -19.76
CA PHE A 166 3.93 -9.67 -20.36
C PHE A 166 4.02 -8.20 -20.00
N MET A 167 3.41 -7.78 -18.89
CA MET A 167 3.40 -6.38 -18.45
C MET A 167 3.93 -6.23 -17.04
N ASP A 168 4.77 -5.22 -16.87
CA ASP A 168 5.21 -4.68 -15.59
C ASP A 168 4.70 -3.24 -15.45
N ILE A 169 4.24 -2.93 -14.25
CA ILE A 169 3.81 -1.60 -13.86
C ILE A 169 4.58 -1.23 -12.62
N GLU A 170 5.21 -0.08 -12.62
CA GLU A 170 5.95 0.45 -11.49
C GLU A 170 5.32 1.76 -11.04
N ILE A 171 5.03 1.85 -9.75
CA ILE A 171 4.38 2.98 -9.08
C ILE A 171 5.37 3.53 -8.06
N PRO A 172 6.20 4.51 -8.42
CA PRO A 172 7.12 5.13 -7.48
C PRO A 172 6.37 5.96 -6.46
N PHE A 173 6.88 5.99 -5.24
CA PHE A 173 6.40 6.84 -4.16
C PHE A 173 7.54 7.36 -3.30
N GLU A 174 7.30 8.47 -2.62
CA GLU A 174 8.22 9.08 -1.68
C GLU A 174 7.61 9.09 -0.28
N THR A 175 8.43 8.79 0.72
CA THR A 175 8.06 8.88 2.13
C THR A 175 8.48 10.23 2.70
N ASP A 176 7.81 10.69 3.75
CA ASP A 176 8.17 11.91 4.47
C ASP A 176 9.26 11.64 5.54
N PHE A 177 10.29 10.88 5.14
CA PHE A 177 11.33 10.39 6.04
C PHE A 177 12.02 11.49 6.83
N LEU A 178 12.43 12.58 6.18
CA LEU A 178 13.20 13.65 6.83
C LEU A 178 12.38 14.36 7.91
N ASN A 179 11.12 14.73 7.63
CA ASN A 179 10.29 15.37 8.64
C ASN A 179 9.97 14.41 9.80
N GLN A 180 9.81 13.13 9.53
CA GLN A 180 9.59 12.13 10.58
C GLN A 180 10.83 11.94 11.44
N LEU A 181 12.03 11.89 10.84
CA LEU A 181 13.28 11.86 11.59
C LEU A 181 13.43 13.10 12.48
N LYS A 182 13.10 14.29 11.94
CA LYS A 182 13.12 15.54 12.72
C LYS A 182 12.17 15.47 13.91
N MET A 183 10.93 15.05 13.70
CA MET A 183 9.93 14.91 14.77
C MET A 183 10.39 13.91 15.85
N GLU A 184 11.01 12.81 15.43
CA GLU A 184 11.53 11.78 16.34
C GLU A 184 12.69 12.34 17.21
N VAL A 185 13.65 13.04 16.60
CA VAL A 185 14.77 13.68 17.30
C VAL A 185 14.26 14.72 18.30
N GLU A 186 13.37 15.59 17.88
CA GLU A 186 12.78 16.63 18.74
C GLU A 186 11.97 16.03 19.90
N SER A 187 11.15 15.03 19.62
CA SER A 187 10.35 14.31 20.62
C SER A 187 11.22 13.62 21.67
N LYS A 188 12.28 12.92 21.23
CA LYS A 188 13.23 12.26 22.14
C LYS A 188 14.01 13.25 22.98
N SER A 189 14.39 14.41 22.41
CA SER A 189 15.05 15.47 23.16
C SER A 189 14.16 16.03 24.26
N VAL A 190 12.88 16.28 23.96
CA VAL A 190 11.91 16.76 24.97
C VAL A 190 11.68 15.75 26.08
N ALA A 191 11.61 14.46 25.76
CA ALA A 191 11.37 13.38 26.70
C ALA A 191 12.62 13.02 27.56
N ALA A 192 13.81 13.42 27.12
CA ALA A 192 15.06 13.11 27.82
C ALA A 192 15.22 13.92 29.12
N ALA A 193 15.98 13.38 30.05
CA ALA A 193 16.44 14.12 31.23
C ALA A 193 17.20 15.40 30.81
N ASP A 194 17.17 16.46 31.63
CA ASP A 194 17.74 17.77 31.28
C ASP A 194 19.21 17.67 30.86
N ASN A 195 19.99 16.81 31.50
CA ASN A 195 21.41 16.58 31.18
C ASN A 195 21.65 15.71 29.93
N ALA A 196 20.59 15.20 29.28
CA ALA A 196 20.68 14.31 28.12
C ALA A 196 19.90 14.83 26.89
N LYS A 197 19.27 16.00 26.96
CA LYS A 197 18.46 16.58 25.86
C LYS A 197 19.26 16.83 24.57
N TRP A 198 20.57 16.94 24.66
CA TRP A 198 21.47 17.10 23.51
C TRP A 198 21.67 15.82 22.70
N ALA A 199 21.59 14.66 23.35
CA ALA A 199 21.99 13.39 22.74
C ALA A 199 21.14 13.00 21.50
N PRO A 200 19.81 13.16 21.47
CA PRO A 200 19.03 12.87 20.26
C PRO A 200 19.43 13.71 19.05
N TYR A 201 19.79 14.97 19.24
CA TYR A 201 20.27 15.82 18.13
C TYR A 201 21.61 15.33 17.58
N LEU A 202 22.56 14.95 18.45
CA LEU A 202 23.84 14.38 18.01
C LEU A 202 23.63 13.07 17.26
N GLN A 203 22.83 12.15 17.80
CA GLN A 203 22.49 10.88 17.13
C GLN A 203 21.81 11.09 15.78
N GLY A 204 20.89 12.05 15.69
CA GLY A 204 20.24 12.40 14.43
C GLY A 204 21.21 12.98 13.40
N ALA A 205 22.15 13.80 13.82
CA ALA A 205 23.18 14.37 12.95
C ALA A 205 24.14 13.30 12.44
N GLU A 206 24.67 12.44 13.32
CA GLU A 206 25.55 11.33 12.97
C GLU A 206 24.86 10.38 11.97
N TYR A 207 23.57 10.11 12.17
CA TYR A 207 22.79 9.29 11.26
C TYR A 207 22.63 9.94 9.87
N LEU A 208 22.35 11.26 9.79
CA LEU A 208 22.27 11.97 8.50
C LEU A 208 23.62 12.00 7.77
N GLU A 209 24.73 12.09 8.50
CA GLU A 209 26.09 11.99 7.94
C GLU A 209 26.36 10.58 7.41
N GLU A 210 26.04 9.53 8.19
CA GLU A 210 26.22 8.12 7.79
C GLU A 210 25.50 7.81 6.47
N ILE A 211 24.24 8.26 6.33
CA ILE A 211 23.45 8.03 5.11
C ILE A 211 23.69 9.09 4.02
N ASN A 212 24.59 10.05 4.24
CA ASN A 212 24.91 11.15 3.34
C ASN A 212 23.67 11.94 2.85
N MET A 213 22.81 12.31 3.79
CA MET A 213 21.53 12.95 3.49
C MET A 213 21.34 14.21 4.35
N ASN A 214 20.90 15.31 3.70
CA ASN A 214 20.55 16.58 4.36
C ASN A 214 21.62 17.09 5.38
N LEU A 215 22.86 17.24 4.93
CA LEU A 215 23.99 17.61 5.77
C LEU A 215 23.83 19.01 6.44
N ASP A 216 22.98 19.87 5.88
CA ASP A 216 22.65 21.16 6.52
C ASP A 216 21.90 20.92 7.84
N TRP A 217 21.00 19.96 7.90
CA TRP A 217 20.33 19.59 9.14
C TRP A 217 21.30 18.91 10.12
N ALA A 218 22.19 18.06 9.63
CA ALA A 218 23.22 17.43 10.48
C ALA A 218 24.06 18.52 11.17
N THR A 219 24.56 19.51 10.41
CA THR A 219 25.32 20.64 10.94
C THR A 219 24.50 21.46 11.96
N ALA A 220 23.25 21.77 11.66
CA ALA A 220 22.37 22.50 12.57
C ALA A 220 22.07 21.72 13.86
N TRP A 221 21.93 20.39 13.78
CA TRP A 221 21.69 19.55 14.94
C TRP A 221 22.93 19.36 15.81
N ILE A 222 24.12 19.31 15.23
CA ILE A 222 25.38 19.34 16.00
C ILE A 222 25.44 20.64 16.81
N ALA A 223 25.21 21.80 16.18
CA ALA A 223 25.20 23.06 16.88
C ALA A 223 24.14 23.15 18.00
N GLN A 224 22.96 22.56 17.77
CA GLN A 224 21.91 22.45 18.81
C GLN A 224 22.32 21.53 19.95
N ALA A 225 22.96 20.40 19.66
CA ALA A 225 23.48 19.47 20.66
C ALA A 225 24.54 20.16 21.53
N GLU A 226 25.51 20.88 20.94
CA GLU A 226 26.53 21.63 21.65
C GLU A 226 25.94 22.70 22.57
N LYS A 227 24.95 23.45 22.09
CA LYS A 227 24.24 24.46 22.89
C LYS A 227 23.57 23.84 24.11
N LEU A 228 22.88 22.72 23.95
CA LEU A 228 22.20 22.03 25.07
C LEU A 228 23.21 21.42 26.03
N PHE A 229 24.30 20.83 25.54
CA PHE A 229 25.36 20.24 26.36
C PHE A 229 26.11 21.30 27.19
N ASN A 230 26.45 22.45 26.60
CA ASN A 230 27.10 23.54 27.31
C ASN A 230 26.17 24.20 28.33
N GLY A 231 24.86 24.20 28.10
CA GLY A 231 23.88 24.62 29.10
C GLY A 231 23.90 23.75 30.37
N VAL A 232 24.17 22.45 30.24
CA VAL A 232 24.30 21.53 31.38
C VAL A 232 25.55 21.80 32.22
N LYS A 233 26.68 22.15 31.57
CA LYS A 233 27.95 22.43 32.27
C LYS A 233 27.95 23.70 33.12
N ASN A 234 26.99 24.58 32.90
CA ASN A 234 26.88 25.85 33.66
C ASN A 234 25.96 25.71 34.89
N TRP A 235 25.58 24.52 35.31
CA TRP A 235 24.72 24.23 36.47
C TRP A 235 25.53 23.78 37.71
N ASP A 236 26.88 23.67 37.57
CA ASP A 236 27.84 23.45 38.66
C ASP A 236 28.44 24.79 39.10
#